data_56c0c8ce307ee3da6fdedf65ceefd62e
#
_entry.id   56c0c8ce307ee3da6fdedf65ceefd62e
#
_cell.length_a   1.000
_cell.length_b   1.000
_cell.length_c   1.000
_cell.angle_alpha   90.00
_cell.angle_beta   90.00
_cell.angle_gamma   90.00
#
_symmetry.space_group_name_H-M   'P 1'
#
loop_
_entity.id
_entity.type
_entity.pdbx_description
1 polymer ?
#
loop_
_entity_poly.entity_id
_entity_poly.type
_entity_poly.pdbx_seq_one_letter_code
_entity_poly.pdbx_strand_id
1 'polypeptide(L)'
;MFIGQDVLDEENKIKELCGFSGSAGTLVVFADKAMLLVDGRYEIQAVKEVDTSKIKVVCSNDSIGSWMIKNLSNPQKIAFDAWCHSVNEVDYWHRMMKQHTFIEDDDQLLGARINSKELDIFEHDIEFCGISAEEKISYLTKYMQENKLDAFLVCEADAVSWLLNLRSNTLKDTPILRAVALVDKDGDVSLFTTDFSKIEEELKKFSGKNVGFSYATTSKKIYSMMKKHKIWVCNHFNPIQDWKAIKNRVELDGFKNAHVRDGVALVNLLYWLENNWQGQTELSVVDKLLEFRKMGEYFQGNSFETIAGFGENGAIVHYQPSIESNEELKEGGVLLLDSGAQYFDGTTDVTRTIAIGRVINEEIKDSFTQVLKAHISLAIAKFPDDIGGSVIDTLARAQLWKYGKEYKHGTGHGVGHFANVHEGPFSISPRKNISGLKEGMVTSIEPGYYLEGQYGIRIENLVEIVRGDNYQNMLTFAPLTLVPIDKRLINTYLLNKEEQDWLNSYHQLVYDKLKDLLPVELKNWLAEACSPL
;
A
#
# COMPACT_ATOMS: atom_id res chain seq x y z
N MET A 1 14.17 4.27 12.10
CA MET A 1 14.17 2.99 12.82
C MET A 1 13.39 1.90 12.08
N PHE A 2 12.18 2.18 11.63
CA PHE A 2 11.47 1.30 10.73
C PHE A 2 11.86 1.62 9.29
N ILE A 3 12.13 0.57 8.52
CA ILE A 3 12.45 0.69 7.09
C ILE A 3 11.12 0.57 6.35
N GLY A 4 10.68 1.64 5.69
CA GLY A 4 9.41 1.65 4.96
C GLY A 4 8.55 2.88 5.23
N GLN A 5 7.23 2.72 5.05
CA GLN A 5 6.25 3.81 5.11
C GLN A 5 5.72 4.12 6.54
N ASP A 6 6.11 3.33 7.54
CA ASP A 6 5.56 3.40 8.91
C ASP A 6 6.26 4.46 9.77
N VAL A 7 6.29 5.71 9.28
CA VAL A 7 7.00 6.85 9.90
C VAL A 7 5.98 7.86 10.44
N LEU A 8 6.17 8.32 11.68
CA LEU A 8 5.39 9.43 12.22
C LEU A 8 5.74 10.74 11.51
N ASP A 9 4.78 11.66 11.39
CA ASP A 9 5.00 12.95 10.74
C ASP A 9 6.18 13.74 11.37
N GLU A 10 6.31 13.70 12.69
CA GLU A 10 7.42 14.33 13.41
C GLU A 10 8.78 13.65 13.21
N GLU A 11 8.81 12.43 12.68
CA GLU A 11 10.03 11.68 12.33
C GLU A 11 10.41 11.82 10.86
N ASN A 12 9.55 12.42 10.03
CA ASN A 12 9.80 12.59 8.60
C ASN A 12 10.84 13.68 8.34
N LYS A 13 12.13 13.30 8.39
CA LYS A 13 13.25 14.21 8.16
C LYS A 13 13.30 14.78 6.74
N ILE A 14 12.76 14.09 5.75
CA ILE A 14 12.68 14.62 4.38
C ILE A 14 11.72 15.79 4.34
N LYS A 15 10.53 15.66 4.93
CA LYS A 15 9.54 16.73 5.04
C LYS A 15 10.11 17.94 5.81
N GLU A 16 10.77 17.70 6.94
CA GLU A 16 11.43 18.76 7.74
C GLU A 16 12.50 19.51 6.93
N LEU A 17 13.34 18.79 6.17
CA LEU A 17 14.51 19.37 5.49
C LEU A 17 14.17 20.01 4.14
N CYS A 18 13.16 19.51 3.41
CA CYS A 18 12.89 19.98 2.06
C CYS A 18 11.41 20.27 1.75
N GLY A 19 10.50 20.05 2.69
CA GLY A 19 9.07 20.29 2.51
C GLY A 19 8.32 19.19 1.76
N PHE A 20 9.01 18.15 1.24
CA PHE A 20 8.37 17.08 0.50
C PHE A 20 7.55 16.18 1.43
N SER A 21 6.25 16.07 1.16
CA SER A 21 5.29 15.32 1.99
C SER A 21 5.02 13.88 1.52
N GLY A 22 5.52 13.49 0.34
CA GLY A 22 5.29 12.16 -0.22
C GLY A 22 5.88 11.02 0.63
N SER A 23 5.26 9.84 0.57
CA SER A 23 5.61 8.68 1.41
C SER A 23 6.90 7.94 0.98
N ALA A 24 7.48 8.26 -0.18
CA ALA A 24 8.70 7.64 -0.67
C ALA A 24 9.63 8.65 -1.35
N GLY A 25 10.84 8.78 -0.83
CA GLY A 25 11.87 9.64 -1.38
C GLY A 25 13.21 9.44 -0.66
N THR A 26 14.29 9.92 -1.27
CA THR A 26 15.63 9.94 -0.66
C THR A 26 16.27 11.30 -0.90
N LEU A 27 16.61 12.01 0.17
CA LEU A 27 17.32 13.27 0.09
C LEU A 27 18.84 13.02 0.18
N VAL A 28 19.57 13.44 -0.85
CA VAL A 28 21.03 13.38 -0.90
C VAL A 28 21.59 14.79 -0.76
N VAL A 29 22.35 15.04 0.30
CA VAL A 29 22.89 16.36 0.62
C VAL A 29 24.39 16.37 0.39
N PHE A 30 24.85 17.35 -0.38
CA PHE A 30 26.26 17.66 -0.61
C PHE A 30 26.63 18.96 0.10
N ALA A 31 27.89 19.33 0.07
CA ALA A 31 28.35 20.58 0.69
C ALA A 31 27.74 21.85 0.05
N ASP A 32 27.40 21.79 -1.24
CA ASP A 32 27.00 22.94 -2.06
C ASP A 32 25.63 22.77 -2.74
N LYS A 33 25.00 21.60 -2.64
CA LYS A 33 23.73 21.28 -3.31
C LYS A 33 23.00 20.14 -2.60
N ALA A 34 21.70 20.01 -2.90
CA ALA A 34 20.92 18.85 -2.48
C ALA A 34 20.10 18.29 -3.65
N MET A 35 19.74 17.02 -3.56
CA MET A 35 18.91 16.34 -4.56
C MET A 35 17.90 15.45 -3.86
N LEU A 36 16.62 15.57 -4.26
CA LEU A 36 15.55 14.70 -3.84
C LEU A 36 15.27 13.67 -4.94
N LEU A 37 15.52 12.41 -4.66
CA LEU A 37 15.18 11.29 -5.53
C LEU A 37 13.79 10.78 -5.18
N VAL A 38 12.91 10.74 -6.18
CA VAL A 38 11.54 10.21 -6.06
C VAL A 38 11.25 9.25 -7.21
N ASP A 39 10.29 8.36 -7.05
CA ASP A 39 9.78 7.56 -8.15
C ASP A 39 8.67 8.29 -8.95
N GLY A 40 8.20 7.67 -10.02
CA GLY A 40 7.26 8.30 -10.96
C GLY A 40 5.91 8.69 -10.36
N ARG A 41 5.53 8.18 -9.19
CA ARG A 41 4.31 8.57 -8.47
C ARG A 41 4.39 9.99 -7.93
N TYR A 42 5.59 10.42 -7.57
CA TYR A 42 5.85 11.69 -6.87
C TYR A 42 6.53 12.75 -7.73
N GLU A 43 6.75 12.49 -9.03
CA GLU A 43 7.47 13.42 -9.92
C GLU A 43 6.85 14.83 -9.94
N ILE A 44 5.53 14.91 -10.12
CA ILE A 44 4.79 16.18 -10.18
C ILE A 44 4.71 16.82 -8.79
N GLN A 45 4.38 16.03 -7.76
CA GLN A 45 4.23 16.50 -6.39
C GLN A 45 5.53 17.10 -5.86
N ALA A 46 6.66 16.39 -6.01
CA ALA A 46 7.96 16.85 -5.53
C ALA A 46 8.37 18.20 -6.14
N VAL A 47 8.10 18.41 -7.43
CA VAL A 47 8.40 19.69 -8.10
C VAL A 47 7.52 20.84 -7.56
N LYS A 48 6.28 20.55 -7.17
CA LYS A 48 5.35 21.55 -6.62
C LYS A 48 5.69 21.93 -5.17
N GLU A 49 6.15 20.97 -4.36
CA GLU A 49 6.34 21.17 -2.90
C GLU A 49 7.76 21.65 -2.53
N VAL A 50 8.77 21.29 -3.31
CA VAL A 50 10.18 21.55 -2.99
C VAL A 50 10.67 22.85 -3.62
N ASP A 51 11.49 23.62 -2.91
CA ASP A 51 12.21 24.79 -3.47
C ASP A 51 13.26 24.32 -4.50
N THR A 52 12.85 24.23 -5.77
CA THR A 52 13.69 23.73 -6.88
C THR A 52 14.89 24.62 -7.19
N SER A 53 14.97 25.84 -6.62
CA SER A 53 16.17 26.68 -6.71
C SER A 53 17.31 26.18 -5.83
N LYS A 54 17.01 25.38 -4.79
CA LYS A 54 17.99 24.84 -3.82
C LYS A 54 18.15 23.33 -3.93
N ILE A 55 17.09 22.62 -4.26
CA ILE A 55 17.05 21.17 -4.26
C ILE A 55 16.62 20.67 -5.64
N LYS A 56 17.48 19.90 -6.27
CA LYS A 56 17.17 19.28 -7.57
C LYS A 56 16.27 18.07 -7.36
N VAL A 57 15.07 18.08 -7.92
CA VAL A 57 14.22 16.89 -7.99
C VAL A 57 14.70 15.96 -9.11
N VAL A 58 14.85 14.68 -8.81
CA VAL A 58 15.27 13.63 -9.75
C VAL A 58 14.26 12.50 -9.70
N CYS A 59 13.47 12.36 -10.77
CA CYS A 59 12.60 11.19 -10.92
C CYS A 59 13.42 10.00 -11.42
N SER A 60 13.47 8.94 -10.64
CA SER A 60 14.21 7.71 -10.99
C SER A 60 13.61 6.50 -10.31
N ASN A 61 13.50 5.41 -11.05
CA ASN A 61 13.17 4.09 -10.50
C ASN A 61 14.40 3.34 -9.95
N ASP A 62 15.59 3.93 -10.05
CA ASP A 62 16.81 3.37 -9.48
C ASP A 62 16.75 3.42 -7.94
N SER A 63 17.25 2.38 -7.28
CA SER A 63 17.56 2.48 -5.85
C SER A 63 18.64 3.54 -5.61
N ILE A 64 18.68 4.12 -4.41
CA ILE A 64 19.73 5.09 -4.04
C ILE A 64 21.13 4.55 -4.32
N GLY A 65 21.37 3.27 -4.06
CA GLY A 65 22.66 2.62 -4.36
C GLY A 65 22.98 2.63 -5.85
N SER A 66 22.02 2.27 -6.70
CA SER A 66 22.19 2.30 -8.17
C SER A 66 22.40 3.72 -8.68
N TRP A 67 21.69 4.69 -8.10
CA TRP A 67 21.87 6.09 -8.45
C TRP A 67 23.28 6.59 -8.06
N MET A 68 23.75 6.28 -6.85
CA MET A 68 25.10 6.64 -6.40
C MET A 68 26.20 6.07 -7.30
N ILE A 69 26.08 4.80 -7.71
CA ILE A 69 27.03 4.15 -8.63
C ILE A 69 27.12 4.93 -9.95
N LYS A 70 25.99 5.38 -10.49
CA LYS A 70 25.94 6.11 -11.77
C LYS A 70 26.45 7.55 -11.67
N ASN A 71 26.32 8.19 -10.50
CA ASN A 71 26.51 9.64 -10.36
C ASN A 71 27.70 10.07 -9.51
N LEU A 72 28.29 9.18 -8.71
CA LEU A 72 29.43 9.47 -7.84
C LEU A 72 30.72 8.81 -8.38
N SER A 73 31.42 9.50 -9.27
CA SER A 73 32.65 8.97 -9.89
C SER A 73 33.91 9.11 -9.02
N ASN A 74 34.00 10.14 -8.19
CA ASN A 74 35.15 10.41 -7.34
C ASN A 74 34.95 9.84 -5.93
N PRO A 75 36.03 9.41 -5.22
CA PRO A 75 35.93 8.95 -3.84
C PRO A 75 35.25 9.98 -2.93
N GLN A 76 34.26 9.54 -2.16
CA GLN A 76 33.49 10.35 -1.23
C GLN A 76 33.45 9.70 0.15
N LYS A 77 33.24 10.53 1.18
CA LYS A 77 32.77 10.08 2.50
C LYS A 77 31.26 10.26 2.52
N ILE A 78 30.53 9.16 2.69
CA ILE A 78 29.06 9.13 2.66
C ILE A 78 28.57 8.74 4.05
N ALA A 79 27.96 9.67 4.75
CA ALA A 79 27.32 9.41 6.02
C ALA A 79 25.86 8.99 5.80
N PHE A 80 25.37 8.06 6.62
CA PHE A 80 24.01 7.57 6.56
C PHE A 80 23.52 7.13 7.94
N ASP A 81 22.21 7.21 8.17
CA ASP A 81 21.60 6.70 9.40
C ASP A 81 21.47 5.16 9.32
N ALA A 82 22.28 4.46 10.10
CA ALA A 82 22.29 3.00 10.13
C ALA A 82 20.97 2.35 10.63
N TRP A 83 20.09 3.11 11.26
CA TRP A 83 18.77 2.63 11.65
C TRP A 83 17.77 2.64 10.49
N CYS A 84 17.93 3.55 9.53
CA CYS A 84 17.01 3.75 8.42
C CYS A 84 17.36 2.96 7.16
N HIS A 85 18.52 2.29 7.14
CA HIS A 85 18.97 1.51 6.00
C HIS A 85 19.15 0.04 6.35
N SER A 86 18.67 -0.83 5.45
CA SER A 86 18.75 -2.27 5.65
C SER A 86 20.17 -2.81 5.51
N VAL A 87 20.41 -4.00 6.07
CA VAL A 87 21.69 -4.71 5.91
C VAL A 87 22.00 -4.91 4.42
N ASN A 88 20.99 -5.35 3.63
CA ASN A 88 21.15 -5.58 2.20
C ASN A 88 21.56 -4.33 1.43
N GLU A 89 20.94 -3.18 1.73
CA GLU A 89 21.29 -1.90 1.07
C GLU A 89 22.74 -1.52 1.34
N VAL A 90 23.11 -1.47 2.61
CA VAL A 90 24.46 -1.03 3.00
C VAL A 90 25.54 -2.00 2.51
N ASP A 91 25.28 -3.31 2.58
CA ASP A 91 26.21 -4.32 2.07
C ASP A 91 26.33 -4.25 0.53
N TYR A 92 25.24 -3.88 -0.19
CA TYR A 92 25.27 -3.59 -1.61
C TYR A 92 26.16 -2.37 -1.91
N TRP A 93 26.03 -1.28 -1.14
CA TRP A 93 26.86 -0.09 -1.32
C TRP A 93 28.35 -0.41 -1.11
N HIS A 94 28.70 -1.06 -0.01
CA HIS A 94 30.09 -1.47 0.27
C HIS A 94 30.68 -2.35 -0.82
N ARG A 95 29.89 -3.26 -1.37
CA ARG A 95 30.35 -4.19 -2.41
C ARG A 95 30.56 -3.50 -3.75
N MET A 96 29.65 -2.60 -4.13
CA MET A 96 29.63 -1.99 -5.45
C MET A 96 30.44 -0.70 -5.54
N MET A 97 30.68 -0.03 -4.43
CA MET A 97 31.33 1.29 -4.39
C MET A 97 32.56 1.31 -3.46
N LYS A 98 33.51 0.39 -3.71
CA LYS A 98 34.71 0.20 -2.88
C LYS A 98 35.63 1.42 -2.77
N GLN A 99 35.50 2.39 -3.70
CA GLN A 99 36.23 3.66 -3.69
C GLN A 99 35.70 4.66 -2.67
N HIS A 100 34.47 4.49 -2.17
CA HIS A 100 33.85 5.39 -1.19
C HIS A 100 34.06 4.87 0.24
N THR A 101 34.01 5.78 1.20
CA THR A 101 33.97 5.46 2.64
C THR A 101 32.57 5.72 3.16
N PHE A 102 31.92 4.68 3.68
CA PHE A 102 30.62 4.79 4.32
C PHE A 102 30.78 4.95 5.82
N ILE A 103 30.07 5.90 6.41
CA ILE A 103 30.13 6.27 7.83
C ILE A 103 28.73 6.12 8.41
N GLU A 104 28.58 5.21 9.38
CA GLU A 104 27.35 5.11 10.17
C GLU A 104 27.25 6.36 11.06
N ASP A 105 26.20 7.15 10.88
CA ASP A 105 25.91 8.30 11.71
C ASP A 105 25.10 7.86 12.95
N ASP A 106 25.63 8.17 14.12
CA ASP A 106 24.98 7.89 15.40
C ASP A 106 24.33 9.17 15.94
N ASP A 107 23.28 9.67 15.26
CA ASP A 107 22.44 10.82 15.67
C ASP A 107 23.12 12.22 15.63
N GLN A 108 24.26 12.35 14.97
CA GLN A 108 24.97 13.62 14.91
C GLN A 108 24.52 14.55 13.78
N LEU A 109 24.17 13.99 12.60
CA LEU A 109 23.77 14.79 11.43
C LEU A 109 22.27 15.05 11.38
N LEU A 110 21.44 14.09 11.81
CA LEU A 110 19.98 14.14 11.69
C LEU A 110 19.28 14.54 13.01
N GLY A 111 20.04 14.80 14.08
CA GLY A 111 19.53 15.12 15.40
C GLY A 111 19.01 13.92 16.18
N ALA A 112 18.69 14.17 17.47
CA ALA A 112 18.19 13.12 18.35
C ALA A 112 16.87 12.54 17.84
N ARG A 113 16.71 11.22 17.95
CA ARG A 113 15.44 10.54 17.65
C ARG A 113 14.40 10.99 18.68
N ILE A 114 13.20 11.28 18.17
CA ILE A 114 12.09 11.58 19.04
C ILE A 114 11.71 10.28 19.76
N ASN A 115 11.80 10.28 21.09
CA ASN A 115 11.22 9.20 21.88
C ASN A 115 9.70 9.27 21.67
N SER A 116 9.14 8.20 21.12
CA SER A 116 7.72 8.12 20.81
C SER A 116 6.86 8.34 22.05
N LYS A 117 5.71 9.01 21.84
CA LYS A 117 4.64 9.11 22.82
C LYS A 117 4.24 7.73 23.33
N GLU A 118 3.60 7.71 24.50
CA GLU A 118 2.93 6.51 24.99
C GLU A 118 2.07 5.90 23.91
N LEU A 119 2.28 4.61 23.60
CA LEU A 119 1.58 3.94 22.51
C LEU A 119 0.20 3.49 23.01
N ASP A 120 -0.83 3.78 22.24
CA ASP A 120 -2.17 3.23 22.44
C ASP A 120 -2.22 1.82 21.84
N ILE A 121 -1.87 0.80 22.64
CA ILE A 121 -1.77 -0.61 22.23
C ILE A 121 -3.02 -1.34 22.68
N PHE A 122 -3.61 -2.11 21.78
CA PHE A 122 -4.76 -2.98 22.07
C PHE A 122 -4.64 -4.34 21.37
N GLU A 123 -5.33 -5.33 21.90
CA GLU A 123 -5.43 -6.66 21.31
C GLU A 123 -6.45 -6.65 20.16
N HIS A 124 -6.09 -7.28 19.06
CA HIS A 124 -7.01 -7.57 17.96
C HIS A 124 -7.68 -8.91 18.25
N ASP A 125 -8.97 -8.86 18.55
CA ASP A 125 -9.72 -10.00 19.06
C ASP A 125 -9.68 -11.21 18.11
N ILE A 126 -9.70 -12.41 18.70
CA ILE A 126 -9.69 -13.69 18.00
C ILE A 126 -10.89 -13.85 17.06
N GLU A 127 -12.02 -13.22 17.38
CA GLU A 127 -13.20 -13.23 16.52
C GLU A 127 -12.94 -12.61 15.14
N PHE A 128 -11.99 -11.65 15.05
CA PHE A 128 -11.60 -10.99 13.80
C PHE A 128 -10.36 -11.62 13.17
N CYS A 129 -9.36 -12.00 13.96
CA CYS A 129 -8.09 -12.51 13.42
C CYS A 129 -8.04 -14.03 13.22
N GLY A 130 -8.94 -14.80 13.84
CA GLY A 130 -9.17 -16.22 13.62
C GLY A 130 -8.12 -17.20 14.14
N ILE A 131 -6.90 -16.73 14.45
CA ILE A 131 -5.77 -17.55 14.94
C ILE A 131 -5.14 -16.81 16.12
N SER A 132 -4.90 -17.50 17.23
CA SER A 132 -4.31 -16.89 18.43
C SER A 132 -2.83 -16.54 18.25
N ALA A 133 -2.32 -15.62 19.07
CA ALA A 133 -0.90 -15.26 19.07
C ALA A 133 -0.02 -16.47 19.43
N GLU A 134 -0.44 -17.30 20.39
CA GLU A 134 0.26 -18.52 20.81
C GLU A 134 0.39 -19.51 19.63
N GLU A 135 -0.67 -19.69 18.85
CA GLU A 135 -0.64 -20.56 17.68
C GLU A 135 0.31 -20.01 16.61
N LYS A 136 0.26 -18.71 16.33
CA LYS A 136 1.18 -18.05 15.38
C LYS A 136 2.64 -18.13 15.85
N ILE A 137 2.91 -17.95 17.14
CA ILE A 137 4.25 -18.15 17.72
C ILE A 137 4.70 -19.60 17.54
N SER A 138 3.77 -20.59 17.67
CA SER A 138 4.11 -21.99 17.44
C SER A 138 4.55 -22.28 16.01
N TYR A 139 4.01 -21.57 15.00
CA TYR A 139 4.50 -21.65 13.61
C TYR A 139 5.95 -21.16 13.51
N LEU A 140 6.27 -20.06 14.19
CA LEU A 140 7.62 -19.50 14.17
C LEU A 140 8.63 -20.39 14.91
N THR A 141 8.27 -20.95 16.07
CA THR A 141 9.15 -21.88 16.81
C THR A 141 9.41 -23.17 16.03
N LYS A 142 8.40 -23.71 15.35
CA LYS A 142 8.57 -24.83 14.42
C LYS A 142 9.52 -24.50 13.28
N TYR A 143 9.34 -23.33 12.64
CA TYR A 143 10.25 -22.84 11.60
C TYR A 143 11.69 -22.71 12.11
N MET A 144 11.88 -22.17 13.33
CA MET A 144 13.19 -22.07 13.96
C MET A 144 13.82 -23.43 14.21
N GLN A 145 13.04 -24.40 14.70
CA GLN A 145 13.51 -25.76 14.91
C GLN A 145 14.01 -26.41 13.60
N GLU A 146 13.23 -26.31 12.52
CA GLU A 146 13.59 -26.83 11.20
C GLU A 146 14.87 -26.20 10.63
N ASN A 147 15.09 -24.90 10.92
CA ASN A 147 16.24 -24.12 10.48
C ASN A 147 17.41 -24.04 11.49
N LYS A 148 17.31 -24.74 12.64
CA LYS A 148 18.32 -24.77 13.70
C LYS A 148 18.65 -23.38 14.25
N LEU A 149 17.66 -22.55 14.47
CA LEU A 149 17.77 -21.21 15.04
C LEU A 149 17.45 -21.25 16.53
N ASP A 150 18.18 -20.48 17.33
CA ASP A 150 17.96 -20.29 18.76
C ASP A 150 16.98 -19.14 19.04
N ALA A 151 16.84 -18.20 18.10
CA ALA A 151 15.89 -17.10 18.13
C ALA A 151 15.63 -16.57 16.72
N PHE A 152 14.52 -15.82 16.57
CA PHE A 152 14.21 -15.06 15.35
C PHE A 152 13.88 -13.61 15.69
N LEU A 153 14.53 -12.67 15.00
CA LEU A 153 14.29 -11.23 15.15
C LEU A 153 13.36 -10.75 14.05
N VAL A 154 12.20 -10.24 14.43
CA VAL A 154 11.17 -9.68 13.56
C VAL A 154 11.24 -8.16 13.63
N CYS A 155 11.63 -7.50 12.55
CA CYS A 155 11.80 -6.05 12.49
C CYS A 155 10.67 -5.34 11.74
N GLU A 156 9.82 -6.07 11.02
CA GLU A 156 8.68 -5.52 10.31
C GLU A 156 7.49 -5.33 11.27
N ALA A 157 7.03 -4.10 11.41
CA ALA A 157 5.99 -3.73 12.36
C ALA A 157 4.64 -4.44 12.09
N ASP A 158 4.29 -4.63 10.83
CA ASP A 158 3.12 -5.38 10.38
C ASP A 158 3.21 -6.88 10.72
N ALA A 159 4.40 -7.47 10.57
CA ALA A 159 4.65 -8.85 10.94
C ALA A 159 4.57 -9.06 12.47
N VAL A 160 5.10 -8.13 13.26
CA VAL A 160 4.97 -8.14 14.72
C VAL A 160 3.50 -8.02 15.14
N SER A 161 2.78 -7.08 14.53
CA SER A 161 1.35 -6.86 14.80
C SER A 161 0.51 -8.09 14.50
N TRP A 162 0.77 -8.76 13.37
CA TRP A 162 0.07 -9.99 12.99
C TRP A 162 0.45 -11.15 13.90
N LEU A 163 1.74 -11.33 14.19
CA LEU A 163 2.24 -12.45 15.03
C LEU A 163 1.63 -12.42 16.43
N LEU A 164 1.55 -11.23 17.03
CA LEU A 164 1.12 -11.04 18.42
C LEU A 164 -0.35 -10.65 18.58
N ASN A 165 -1.10 -10.52 17.49
CA ASN A 165 -2.47 -9.97 17.48
C ASN A 165 -2.57 -8.60 18.18
N LEU A 166 -1.55 -7.77 18.05
CA LEU A 166 -1.53 -6.44 18.65
C LEU A 166 -1.72 -5.36 17.58
N ARG A 167 -2.42 -4.31 17.96
CA ARG A 167 -2.65 -3.11 17.13
C ARG A 167 -2.35 -1.85 17.92
N SER A 168 -2.25 -0.73 17.22
CA SER A 168 -2.04 0.59 17.84
C SER A 168 -2.65 1.68 16.99
N ASN A 169 -3.24 2.70 17.63
CA ASN A 169 -3.74 3.90 16.98
C ASN A 169 -2.68 5.00 16.85
N THR A 170 -1.41 4.69 17.04
CA THR A 170 -0.32 5.68 17.04
C THR A 170 -0.02 6.22 15.64
N LEU A 171 -0.05 5.37 14.61
CA LEU A 171 0.06 5.78 13.22
C LEU A 171 -1.30 6.22 12.70
N LYS A 172 -1.31 7.30 11.93
CA LYS A 172 -2.51 7.71 11.22
C LYS A 172 -2.86 6.68 10.15
N ASP A 173 -4.12 6.33 10.06
CA ASP A 173 -4.70 5.46 9.02
C ASP A 173 -4.15 4.00 8.98
N THR A 174 -3.20 3.64 9.84
CA THR A 174 -2.53 2.33 9.83
C THR A 174 -2.49 1.76 11.25
N PRO A 175 -3.32 0.76 11.59
CA PRO A 175 -3.47 0.28 12.97
C PRO A 175 -2.39 -0.72 13.40
N ILE A 176 -1.17 -0.62 12.90
CA ILE A 176 -0.08 -1.51 13.28
C ILE A 176 0.69 -1.01 14.50
N LEU A 177 1.19 -1.94 15.30
CA LEU A 177 2.08 -1.65 16.41
C LEU A 177 3.51 -1.49 15.89
N ARG A 178 4.07 -0.30 16.01
CA ARG A 178 5.49 -0.05 15.70
C ARG A 178 6.39 -0.70 16.75
N ALA A 179 6.78 -1.93 16.48
CA ALA A 179 7.61 -2.73 17.38
C ALA A 179 8.62 -3.60 16.64
N VAL A 180 9.66 -4.00 17.36
CA VAL A 180 10.57 -5.08 17.00
C VAL A 180 10.34 -6.20 18.01
N ALA A 181 10.26 -7.45 17.57
CA ALA A 181 10.12 -8.61 18.43
C ALA A 181 11.31 -9.56 18.26
N LEU A 182 11.84 -10.05 19.37
CA LEU A 182 12.79 -11.15 19.40
C LEU A 182 12.08 -12.35 20.05
N VAL A 183 11.86 -13.40 19.27
CA VAL A 183 11.21 -14.64 19.71
C VAL A 183 12.29 -15.71 19.86
N ASP A 184 12.37 -16.34 21.03
CA ASP A 184 13.31 -17.43 21.23
C ASP A 184 12.72 -18.81 20.82
N LYS A 185 13.56 -19.83 20.81
CA LYS A 185 13.18 -21.20 20.40
C LYS A 185 12.10 -21.84 21.30
N ASP A 186 11.91 -21.35 22.52
CA ASP A 186 10.91 -21.83 23.49
C ASP A 186 9.58 -21.04 23.37
N GLY A 187 9.55 -19.99 22.52
CA GLY A 187 8.38 -19.16 22.23
C GLY A 187 8.27 -17.91 23.11
N ASP A 188 9.28 -17.65 23.96
CA ASP A 188 9.30 -16.42 24.75
C ASP A 188 9.56 -15.20 23.87
N VAL A 189 8.76 -14.15 24.05
CA VAL A 189 8.79 -12.93 23.22
C VAL A 189 9.33 -11.75 24.00
N SER A 190 10.41 -11.15 23.52
CA SER A 190 10.89 -9.84 23.95
C SER A 190 10.43 -8.79 22.95
N LEU A 191 9.54 -7.88 23.39
CA LEU A 191 8.91 -6.84 22.55
C LEU A 191 9.52 -5.47 22.86
N PHE A 192 9.93 -4.75 21.81
CA PHE A 192 10.54 -3.41 21.87
C PHE A 192 9.68 -2.42 21.10
N THR A 193 9.05 -1.46 21.78
CA THR A 193 8.11 -0.51 21.19
C THR A 193 8.64 0.93 21.14
N THR A 194 9.26 1.39 22.23
CA THR A 194 9.70 2.79 22.38
C THR A 194 11.18 2.94 22.67
N ASP A 195 11.72 2.08 23.51
CA ASP A 195 13.13 2.09 23.93
C ASP A 195 13.92 0.97 23.25
N PHE A 196 14.44 1.27 22.07
CA PHE A 196 15.20 0.32 21.27
C PHE A 196 16.65 0.12 21.76
N SER A 197 17.10 0.91 22.74
CA SER A 197 18.40 0.66 23.38
C SER A 197 18.43 -0.70 24.09
N LYS A 198 17.28 -1.15 24.59
CA LYS A 198 17.11 -2.45 25.25
C LYS A 198 17.28 -3.65 24.31
N ILE A 199 17.16 -3.46 23.00
CA ILE A 199 17.44 -4.54 22.03
C ILE A 199 18.88 -5.06 22.20
N GLU A 200 19.85 -4.18 22.39
CA GLU A 200 21.25 -4.61 22.56
C GLU A 200 21.44 -5.45 23.81
N GLU A 201 20.77 -5.14 24.91
CA GLU A 201 20.85 -5.92 26.16
C GLU A 201 20.26 -7.31 25.98
N GLU A 202 19.12 -7.42 25.31
CA GLU A 202 18.48 -8.70 25.03
C GLU A 202 19.31 -9.56 24.08
N LEU A 203 19.84 -8.97 23.01
CA LEU A 203 20.70 -9.64 22.06
C LEU A 203 21.97 -10.25 22.71
N LYS A 204 22.50 -9.66 23.79
CA LYS A 204 23.66 -10.23 24.52
C LYS A 204 23.42 -11.65 25.01
N LYS A 205 22.18 -12.03 25.34
CA LYS A 205 21.82 -13.38 25.81
C LYS A 205 22.01 -14.46 24.74
N PHE A 206 22.10 -14.05 23.48
CA PHE A 206 22.28 -14.92 22.32
C PHE A 206 23.72 -14.96 21.78
N SER A 207 24.72 -14.54 22.58
CA SER A 207 26.13 -14.64 22.20
C SER A 207 26.51 -16.11 21.90
N GLY A 208 27.09 -16.36 20.72
CA GLY A 208 27.45 -17.70 20.24
C GLY A 208 26.26 -18.59 19.84
N LYS A 209 25.06 -18.01 19.65
CA LYS A 209 23.83 -18.69 19.21
C LYS A 209 23.44 -18.24 17.81
N ASN A 210 22.61 -19.06 17.13
CA ASN A 210 22.06 -18.80 15.81
C ASN A 210 20.80 -17.93 15.91
N VAL A 211 20.85 -16.70 15.39
CA VAL A 211 19.68 -15.82 15.33
C VAL A 211 19.28 -15.59 13.87
N GLY A 212 18.06 -15.97 13.54
CA GLY A 212 17.44 -15.74 12.24
C GLY A 212 16.90 -14.30 12.14
N PHE A 213 17.01 -13.67 10.98
CA PHE A 213 16.39 -12.37 10.67
C PHE A 213 16.54 -12.07 9.18
N SER A 214 15.77 -11.08 8.70
CA SER A 214 15.82 -10.67 7.28
C SER A 214 16.84 -9.54 7.06
N TYR A 215 17.82 -9.76 6.20
CA TYR A 215 18.75 -8.70 5.77
C TYR A 215 18.04 -7.58 4.98
N ALA A 216 16.91 -7.85 4.39
CA ALA A 216 16.15 -6.87 3.61
C ALA A 216 15.43 -5.84 4.49
N THR A 217 15.03 -6.23 5.71
CA THR A 217 14.15 -5.43 6.58
C THR A 217 14.78 -5.08 7.92
N THR A 218 15.87 -5.75 8.30
CA THR A 218 16.60 -5.42 9.53
C THR A 218 17.56 -4.27 9.28
N SER A 219 17.55 -3.29 10.20
CA SER A 219 18.45 -2.14 10.12
C SER A 219 19.91 -2.53 10.30
N LYS A 220 20.79 -1.80 9.62
CA LYS A 220 22.26 -1.99 9.74
C LYS A 220 22.73 -1.81 11.18
N LYS A 221 22.07 -0.93 11.95
CA LYS A 221 22.41 -0.70 13.37
C LYS A 221 22.21 -1.95 14.22
N ILE A 222 21.05 -2.61 14.10
CA ILE A 222 20.77 -3.85 14.86
C ILE A 222 21.76 -4.95 14.45
N TYR A 223 22.03 -5.08 13.15
CA TYR A 223 23.05 -6.03 12.66
C TYR A 223 24.43 -5.77 13.27
N SER A 224 24.86 -4.51 13.36
CA SER A 224 26.14 -4.12 13.96
C SER A 224 26.19 -4.50 15.45
N MET A 225 25.06 -4.34 16.20
CA MET A 225 24.92 -4.82 17.59
C MET A 225 25.08 -6.35 17.68
N MET A 226 24.42 -7.11 16.80
CA MET A 226 24.53 -8.58 16.77
C MET A 226 25.98 -9.03 16.53
N LYS A 227 26.67 -8.41 15.59
CA LYS A 227 28.09 -8.70 15.30
C LYS A 227 29.00 -8.35 16.47
N LYS A 228 28.77 -7.22 17.15
CA LYS A 228 29.50 -6.80 18.37
C LYS A 228 29.41 -7.85 19.46
N HIS A 229 28.24 -8.48 19.63
CA HIS A 229 28.00 -9.52 20.66
C HIS A 229 28.30 -10.94 20.17
N LYS A 230 28.97 -11.12 19.02
CA LYS A 230 29.38 -12.42 18.47
C LYS A 230 28.22 -13.40 18.25
N ILE A 231 27.07 -12.88 17.89
CA ILE A 231 25.90 -13.69 17.50
C ILE A 231 26.17 -14.29 16.11
N TRP A 232 25.81 -15.54 15.91
CA TRP A 232 25.81 -16.17 14.61
C TRP A 232 24.58 -15.75 13.84
N VAL A 233 24.79 -14.82 12.89
CA VAL A 233 23.72 -14.19 12.12
C VAL A 233 23.29 -15.07 10.95
N CYS A 234 22.02 -15.42 10.89
CA CYS A 234 21.44 -16.26 9.85
C CYS A 234 20.43 -15.44 9.05
N ASN A 235 20.77 -15.16 7.78
CA ASN A 235 19.86 -14.42 6.90
C ASN A 235 18.74 -15.34 6.40
N HIS A 236 17.53 -15.02 6.77
CA HIS A 236 16.30 -15.69 6.34
C HIS A 236 15.32 -14.66 5.76
N PHE A 237 14.53 -15.06 4.78
CA PHE A 237 13.29 -14.35 4.50
C PHE A 237 12.37 -14.50 5.73
N ASN A 238 11.69 -13.42 6.14
CA ASN A 238 10.77 -13.49 7.27
C ASN A 238 9.53 -14.33 6.89
N PRO A 239 9.36 -15.55 7.43
CA PRO A 239 8.27 -16.44 7.03
C PRO A 239 6.88 -15.88 7.39
N ILE A 240 6.80 -14.97 8.36
CA ILE A 240 5.55 -14.32 8.78
C ILE A 240 4.95 -13.53 7.61
N GLN A 241 5.78 -12.98 6.72
CA GLN A 241 5.30 -12.22 5.56
C GLN A 241 4.45 -13.12 4.63
N ASP A 242 4.86 -14.35 4.38
CA ASP A 242 4.07 -15.30 3.58
C ASP A 242 2.83 -15.78 4.34
N TRP A 243 2.95 -16.03 5.65
CA TRP A 243 1.82 -16.54 6.44
C TRP A 243 0.68 -15.52 6.53
N LYS A 244 0.98 -14.24 6.82
CA LYS A 244 -0.04 -13.19 6.90
C LYS A 244 -0.63 -12.80 5.54
N ALA A 245 0.12 -13.00 4.46
CA ALA A 245 -0.35 -12.70 3.12
C ALA A 245 -1.48 -13.66 2.70
N ILE A 246 -1.43 -14.93 3.12
CA ILE A 246 -2.49 -15.93 2.90
C ILE A 246 -3.49 -15.84 4.05
N LYS A 247 -4.61 -15.16 3.80
CA LYS A 247 -5.63 -14.90 4.80
C LYS A 247 -6.35 -16.19 5.18
N ASN A 248 -6.57 -16.39 6.48
CA ASN A 248 -7.42 -17.47 6.96
C ASN A 248 -8.90 -17.18 6.67
N ARG A 249 -9.77 -18.15 6.92
CA ARG A 249 -11.19 -18.02 6.59
C ARG A 249 -11.88 -16.87 7.33
N VAL A 250 -11.54 -16.66 8.61
CA VAL A 250 -12.15 -15.57 9.42
C VAL A 250 -11.74 -14.21 8.85
N GLU A 251 -10.46 -14.03 8.52
CA GLU A 251 -9.96 -12.82 7.88
C GLU A 251 -10.63 -12.58 6.50
N LEU A 252 -10.82 -13.63 5.67
CA LEU A 252 -11.48 -13.49 4.36
C LEU A 252 -12.97 -13.15 4.50
N ASP A 253 -13.67 -13.76 5.45
CA ASP A 253 -15.08 -13.45 5.72
C ASP A 253 -15.20 -12.01 6.28
N GLY A 254 -14.24 -11.59 7.10
CA GLY A 254 -14.12 -10.22 7.57
C GLY A 254 -13.94 -9.21 6.42
N PHE A 255 -12.99 -9.46 5.51
CA PHE A 255 -12.83 -8.64 4.30
C PHE A 255 -14.14 -8.48 3.51
N LYS A 256 -14.88 -9.57 3.30
CA LYS A 256 -16.18 -9.54 2.60
C LYS A 256 -17.19 -8.64 3.32
N ASN A 257 -17.28 -8.74 4.65
CA ASN A 257 -18.17 -7.92 5.46
C ASN A 257 -17.76 -6.44 5.47
N ALA A 258 -16.47 -6.14 5.59
CA ALA A 258 -15.92 -4.79 5.51
C ALA A 258 -16.27 -4.12 4.17
N HIS A 259 -16.12 -4.85 3.05
CA HIS A 259 -16.46 -4.32 1.72
C HIS A 259 -17.96 -4.14 1.49
N VAL A 260 -18.81 -4.89 2.17
CA VAL A 260 -20.28 -4.62 2.16
C VAL A 260 -20.57 -3.29 2.84
N ARG A 261 -20.00 -3.03 4.03
CA ARG A 261 -20.19 -1.77 4.76
C ARG A 261 -19.62 -0.57 4.01
N ASP A 262 -18.40 -0.72 3.49
CA ASP A 262 -17.76 0.33 2.70
C ASP A 262 -18.50 0.60 1.39
N GLY A 263 -19.01 -0.45 0.75
CA GLY A 263 -19.86 -0.35 -0.44
C GLY A 263 -21.13 0.46 -0.19
N VAL A 264 -21.79 0.26 0.96
CA VAL A 264 -22.94 1.08 1.38
C VAL A 264 -22.54 2.54 1.54
N ALA A 265 -21.40 2.83 2.18
CA ALA A 265 -20.91 4.21 2.37
C ALA A 265 -20.63 4.90 1.02
N LEU A 266 -19.95 4.20 0.10
CA LEU A 266 -19.64 4.73 -1.23
C LEU A 266 -20.87 4.89 -2.12
N VAL A 267 -21.84 3.99 -2.06
CA VAL A 267 -23.12 4.14 -2.78
C VAL A 267 -23.88 5.39 -2.28
N ASN A 268 -23.90 5.64 -0.96
CA ASN A 268 -24.46 6.87 -0.41
C ASN A 268 -23.73 8.11 -0.93
N LEU A 269 -22.41 8.08 -1.00
CA LEU A 269 -21.61 9.19 -1.54
C LEU A 269 -21.91 9.42 -3.03
N LEU A 270 -21.90 8.37 -3.85
CA LEU A 270 -22.15 8.50 -5.29
C LEU A 270 -23.53 9.07 -5.57
N TYR A 271 -24.58 8.59 -4.87
CA TYR A 271 -25.92 9.14 -4.94
C TYR A 271 -25.97 10.61 -4.49
N TRP A 272 -25.36 10.93 -3.36
CA TRP A 272 -25.28 12.30 -2.86
C TRP A 272 -24.58 13.23 -3.85
N LEU A 273 -23.44 12.79 -4.40
CA LEU A 273 -22.64 13.57 -5.33
C LEU A 273 -23.40 13.84 -6.63
N GLU A 274 -24.10 12.86 -7.19
CA GLU A 274 -24.91 13.03 -8.41
C GLU A 274 -25.97 14.11 -8.26
N ASN A 275 -26.56 14.25 -7.06
CA ASN A 275 -27.63 15.18 -6.79
C ASN A 275 -27.18 16.55 -6.21
N ASN A 276 -25.93 16.65 -5.73
CA ASN A 276 -25.48 17.83 -4.97
C ASN A 276 -24.09 18.35 -5.36
N TRP A 277 -23.55 17.98 -6.50
CA TRP A 277 -22.16 18.34 -6.87
C TRP A 277 -21.92 19.84 -7.00
N GLN A 278 -22.96 20.67 -7.32
CA GLN A 278 -22.80 22.10 -7.48
C GLN A 278 -22.36 22.76 -6.16
N GLY A 279 -21.29 23.52 -6.24
CA GLY A 279 -20.67 24.19 -5.07
C GLY A 279 -19.92 23.24 -4.13
N GLN A 280 -19.79 21.96 -4.50
CA GLN A 280 -18.93 21.04 -3.75
C GLN A 280 -17.48 21.15 -4.22
N THR A 281 -16.57 20.79 -3.32
CA THR A 281 -15.12 20.80 -3.54
C THR A 281 -14.55 19.41 -3.23
N GLU A 282 -13.31 19.17 -3.63
CA GLU A 282 -12.58 17.93 -3.31
C GLU A 282 -12.63 17.62 -1.80
N LEU A 283 -12.34 18.60 -0.95
CA LEU A 283 -12.39 18.44 0.52
C LEU A 283 -13.81 18.11 1.02
N SER A 284 -14.85 18.76 0.47
CA SER A 284 -16.22 18.46 0.88
C SER A 284 -16.67 17.05 0.53
N VAL A 285 -16.13 16.47 -0.56
CA VAL A 285 -16.35 15.07 -0.93
C VAL A 285 -15.65 14.12 0.05
N VAL A 286 -14.40 14.44 0.43
CA VAL A 286 -13.64 13.69 1.46
C VAL A 286 -14.41 13.64 2.77
N ASP A 287 -14.85 14.82 3.26
CA ASP A 287 -15.60 14.93 4.51
C ASP A 287 -16.92 14.16 4.45
N LYS A 288 -17.64 14.25 3.33
CA LYS A 288 -18.90 13.54 3.15
C LYS A 288 -18.72 12.02 3.12
N LEU A 289 -17.68 11.52 2.49
CA LEU A 289 -17.37 10.09 2.52
C LEU A 289 -17.08 9.60 3.94
N LEU A 290 -16.28 10.37 4.69
CA LEU A 290 -15.99 10.05 6.09
C LEU A 290 -17.26 10.03 6.96
N GLU A 291 -18.22 10.95 6.74
CA GLU A 291 -19.51 10.91 7.42
C GLU A 291 -20.26 9.60 7.16
N PHE A 292 -20.31 9.14 5.90
CA PHE A 292 -20.99 7.89 5.55
C PHE A 292 -20.27 6.66 6.10
N ARG A 293 -18.94 6.62 6.09
CA ARG A 293 -18.13 5.53 6.65
C ARG A 293 -18.32 5.39 8.16
N LYS A 294 -18.42 6.51 8.89
CA LYS A 294 -18.67 6.54 10.35
C LYS A 294 -19.99 5.91 10.78
N MET A 295 -20.94 5.73 9.85
CA MET A 295 -22.19 5.03 10.15
C MET A 295 -22.02 3.51 10.07
N GLY A 296 -20.93 3.01 9.50
CA GLY A 296 -20.64 1.59 9.39
C GLY A 296 -20.18 0.99 10.71
N GLU A 297 -20.68 -0.19 11.03
CA GLU A 297 -20.26 -0.97 12.18
C GLU A 297 -18.75 -1.33 12.07
N TYR A 298 -18.03 -1.36 13.19
CA TYR A 298 -16.58 -1.66 13.26
C TYR A 298 -15.65 -0.64 12.57
N PHE A 299 -16.14 0.50 12.09
CA PHE A 299 -15.30 1.52 11.49
C PHE A 299 -14.29 2.11 12.49
N GLN A 300 -13.00 2.12 12.11
CA GLN A 300 -11.90 2.58 12.96
C GLN A 300 -11.20 3.85 12.40
N GLY A 301 -11.37 4.15 11.13
CA GLY A 301 -10.72 5.26 10.45
C GLY A 301 -10.53 4.99 8.97
N ASN A 302 -9.86 5.88 8.28
CA ASN A 302 -9.42 5.61 6.91
C ASN A 302 -8.26 4.59 6.91
N SER A 303 -8.03 3.92 5.77
CA SER A 303 -6.84 3.06 5.58
C SER A 303 -5.66 3.83 4.98
N PHE A 304 -5.92 5.03 4.47
CA PHE A 304 -4.96 6.03 4.00
C PHE A 304 -5.66 7.38 3.82
N GLU A 305 -4.90 8.45 3.63
CA GLU A 305 -5.48 9.76 3.32
C GLU A 305 -6.20 9.73 1.98
N THR A 306 -7.49 10.08 1.99
CA THR A 306 -8.34 10.02 0.79
C THR A 306 -7.79 10.92 -0.31
N ILE A 307 -7.58 10.36 -1.49
CA ILE A 307 -7.24 11.06 -2.72
C ILE A 307 -8.54 11.48 -3.39
N ALA A 308 -8.78 12.77 -3.52
CA ALA A 308 -9.93 13.30 -4.25
C ALA A 308 -9.43 14.38 -5.20
N GLY A 309 -9.13 14.01 -6.45
CA GLY A 309 -8.56 14.92 -7.45
C GLY A 309 -9.55 15.22 -8.57
N PHE A 310 -10.02 16.47 -8.64
CA PHE A 310 -10.88 16.94 -9.72
C PHE A 310 -10.04 17.52 -10.87
N GLY A 311 -10.39 17.17 -12.10
CA GLY A 311 -9.71 17.69 -13.28
C GLY A 311 -8.20 17.42 -13.23
N GLU A 312 -7.38 18.47 -13.34
CA GLU A 312 -5.91 18.36 -13.37
C GLU A 312 -5.30 17.78 -12.07
N ASN A 313 -5.94 17.97 -10.91
CA ASN A 313 -5.48 17.39 -9.67
C ASN A 313 -5.54 15.85 -9.70
N GLY A 314 -6.50 15.28 -10.44
CA GLY A 314 -6.58 13.84 -10.67
C GLY A 314 -5.37 13.26 -11.42
N ALA A 315 -4.60 14.08 -12.13
CA ALA A 315 -3.38 13.64 -12.81
C ALA A 315 -2.19 13.42 -11.87
N ILE A 316 -2.29 13.87 -10.63
CA ILE A 316 -1.28 13.64 -9.57
C ILE A 316 -1.66 12.35 -8.85
N VAL A 317 -0.91 11.28 -9.04
CA VAL A 317 -1.27 9.89 -8.64
C VAL A 317 -1.65 9.78 -7.17
N HIS A 318 -0.95 10.46 -6.26
CA HIS A 318 -1.18 10.48 -4.82
C HIS A 318 -1.59 11.88 -4.34
N TYR A 319 -2.46 12.56 -5.10
CA TYR A 319 -2.95 13.87 -4.74
C TYR A 319 -3.76 13.83 -3.46
N GLN A 320 -3.44 14.73 -2.55
CA GLN A 320 -4.21 14.96 -1.32
C GLN A 320 -4.74 16.40 -1.36
N PRO A 321 -6.06 16.60 -1.33
CA PRO A 321 -6.61 17.94 -1.32
C PRO A 321 -6.22 18.66 -0.03
N SER A 322 -5.77 19.90 -0.16
CA SER A 322 -5.49 20.80 0.95
C SER A 322 -6.32 22.08 0.82
N ILE A 323 -6.33 22.93 1.83
CA ILE A 323 -7.03 24.23 1.77
C ILE A 323 -6.51 25.06 0.58
N GLU A 324 -5.22 24.96 0.27
CA GLU A 324 -4.55 25.73 -0.78
C GLU A 324 -4.78 25.14 -2.20
N SER A 325 -4.95 23.82 -2.31
CA SER A 325 -5.07 23.14 -3.60
C SER A 325 -6.49 22.69 -3.95
N ASN A 326 -7.44 22.87 -3.03
CA ASN A 326 -8.81 22.38 -3.12
C ASN A 326 -9.59 23.03 -4.29
N GLU A 327 -10.03 22.21 -5.23
CA GLU A 327 -10.80 22.65 -6.39
C GLU A 327 -12.30 22.43 -6.21
N GLU A 328 -13.10 23.37 -6.79
CA GLU A 328 -14.55 23.23 -6.89
C GLU A 328 -14.92 22.32 -8.06
N LEU A 329 -15.89 21.43 -7.86
CA LEU A 329 -16.39 20.53 -8.90
C LEU A 329 -17.15 21.32 -9.96
N LYS A 330 -16.89 21.02 -11.24
CA LYS A 330 -17.48 21.70 -12.41
C LYS A 330 -18.09 20.68 -13.37
N GLU A 331 -19.19 21.07 -14.02
CA GLU A 331 -19.84 20.22 -15.01
C GLU A 331 -18.88 19.84 -16.15
N GLY A 332 -18.94 18.58 -16.55
CA GLY A 332 -18.13 18.05 -17.65
C GLY A 332 -16.75 17.56 -17.27
N GLY A 333 -16.33 17.77 -16.01
CA GLY A 333 -15.08 17.22 -15.48
C GLY A 333 -15.23 15.82 -14.90
N VAL A 334 -14.11 15.25 -14.46
CA VAL A 334 -14.07 13.98 -13.74
C VAL A 334 -13.37 14.16 -12.40
N LEU A 335 -13.90 13.48 -11.39
CA LEU A 335 -13.30 13.34 -10.07
C LEU A 335 -12.68 11.95 -9.96
N LEU A 336 -11.38 11.87 -9.74
CA LEU A 336 -10.72 10.66 -9.30
C LEU A 336 -10.81 10.61 -7.77
N LEU A 337 -11.54 9.62 -7.25
CA LEU A 337 -11.70 9.38 -5.82
C LEU A 337 -11.09 8.02 -5.48
N ASP A 338 -10.01 8.04 -4.72
CA ASP A 338 -9.32 6.88 -4.21
C ASP A 338 -9.32 6.91 -2.68
N SER A 339 -9.88 5.89 -2.06
CA SER A 339 -10.13 5.89 -0.62
C SER A 339 -10.29 4.50 -0.06
N GLY A 340 -9.94 4.34 1.19
CA GLY A 340 -10.15 3.11 1.92
C GLY A 340 -10.48 3.35 3.39
N ALA A 341 -10.90 2.30 4.06
CA ALA A 341 -11.28 2.32 5.47
C ALA A 341 -10.68 1.14 6.24
N GLN A 342 -10.42 1.38 7.50
CA GLN A 342 -10.09 0.36 8.49
C GLN A 342 -11.37 -0.04 9.24
N TYR A 343 -11.66 -1.32 9.23
CA TYR A 343 -12.68 -1.96 10.07
C TYR A 343 -11.99 -3.02 10.93
N PHE A 344 -12.48 -3.34 12.11
CA PHE A 344 -11.87 -4.40 12.94
C PHE A 344 -11.73 -5.72 12.19
N ASP A 345 -12.62 -6.00 11.26
CA ASP A 345 -12.66 -7.23 10.47
C ASP A 345 -12.12 -7.07 9.02
N GLY A 346 -11.43 -5.97 8.69
CA GLY A 346 -10.82 -5.82 7.37
C GLY A 346 -10.38 -4.41 7.02
N THR A 347 -9.59 -4.31 5.97
CA THR A 347 -9.12 -3.06 5.36
C THR A 347 -9.71 -2.95 3.96
N THR A 348 -10.25 -1.80 3.58
CA THR A 348 -10.74 -1.56 2.22
C THR A 348 -9.85 -0.59 1.47
N ASP A 349 -9.90 -0.69 0.14
CA ASP A 349 -9.22 0.16 -0.82
C ASP A 349 -10.02 0.16 -2.12
N VAL A 350 -10.31 1.34 -2.66
CA VAL A 350 -11.11 1.46 -3.88
C VAL A 350 -10.89 2.79 -4.58
N THR A 351 -10.65 2.75 -5.87
CA THR A 351 -10.67 3.95 -6.71
C THR A 351 -11.85 3.92 -7.66
N ARG A 352 -12.55 5.06 -7.74
CA ARG A 352 -13.51 5.37 -8.81
C ARG A 352 -13.21 6.70 -9.46
N THR A 353 -13.25 6.72 -10.79
CA THR A 353 -13.32 7.96 -11.55
C THR A 353 -14.79 8.23 -11.84
N ILE A 354 -15.27 9.41 -11.45
CA ILE A 354 -16.69 9.78 -11.39
C ILE A 354 -16.95 10.96 -12.30
N ALA A 355 -17.95 10.88 -13.16
CA ALA A 355 -18.40 11.99 -14.00
C ALA A 355 -19.13 13.05 -13.17
N ILE A 356 -18.74 14.30 -13.31
CA ILE A 356 -19.41 15.44 -12.67
C ILE A 356 -20.34 16.11 -13.69
N GLY A 357 -21.64 16.12 -13.38
CA GLY A 357 -22.69 16.60 -14.28
C GLY A 357 -22.98 15.62 -15.43
N ARG A 358 -23.46 16.13 -16.55
CA ARG A 358 -24.00 15.30 -17.65
C ARG A 358 -23.16 15.32 -18.93
N VAL A 359 -22.45 16.39 -19.17
CA VAL A 359 -21.67 16.59 -20.42
C VAL A 359 -20.22 16.15 -20.18
N ILE A 360 -19.84 15.03 -20.76
CA ILE A 360 -18.47 14.48 -20.60
C ILE A 360 -17.79 14.45 -21.96
N ASN A 361 -16.53 14.90 -22.01
CA ASN A 361 -15.70 14.87 -23.21
C ASN A 361 -15.49 13.42 -23.69
N GLU A 362 -15.64 13.17 -24.99
CA GLU A 362 -15.47 11.83 -25.59
C GLU A 362 -14.03 11.30 -25.42
N GLU A 363 -13.01 12.16 -25.40
CA GLU A 363 -11.62 11.75 -25.13
C GLU A 363 -11.46 11.17 -23.72
N ILE A 364 -12.15 11.75 -22.73
CA ILE A 364 -12.18 11.22 -21.35
C ILE A 364 -12.87 9.87 -21.33
N LYS A 365 -14.00 9.72 -22.04
CA LYS A 365 -14.70 8.42 -22.13
C LYS A 365 -13.85 7.35 -22.79
N ASP A 366 -13.16 7.68 -23.87
CA ASP A 366 -12.24 6.74 -24.52
C ASP A 366 -11.11 6.31 -23.59
N SER A 367 -10.50 7.27 -22.90
CA SER A 367 -9.43 7.00 -21.93
C SER A 367 -9.93 6.17 -20.75
N PHE A 368 -11.11 6.50 -20.20
CA PHE A 368 -11.74 5.75 -19.14
C PHE A 368 -12.02 4.29 -19.57
N THR A 369 -12.58 4.11 -20.76
CA THR A 369 -12.90 2.79 -21.27
C THR A 369 -11.64 1.95 -21.50
N GLN A 370 -10.54 2.58 -21.95
CA GLN A 370 -9.25 1.90 -22.11
C GLN A 370 -8.67 1.46 -20.75
N VAL A 371 -8.79 2.28 -19.70
CA VAL A 371 -8.42 1.89 -18.32
C VAL A 371 -9.33 0.78 -17.80
N LEU A 372 -10.65 0.85 -18.06
CA LEU A 372 -11.59 -0.21 -17.71
C LEU A 372 -11.23 -1.54 -18.40
N LYS A 373 -10.86 -1.52 -19.67
CA LYS A 373 -10.37 -2.72 -20.39
C LYS A 373 -9.10 -3.30 -19.74
N ALA A 374 -8.20 -2.43 -19.29
CA ALA A 374 -7.00 -2.87 -18.56
C ALA A 374 -7.36 -3.55 -17.23
N HIS A 375 -8.31 -2.97 -16.47
CA HIS A 375 -8.83 -3.56 -15.24
C HIS A 375 -9.49 -4.92 -15.51
N ILE A 376 -10.41 -5.00 -16.46
CA ILE A 376 -11.12 -6.23 -16.80
C ILE A 376 -10.16 -7.32 -17.28
N SER A 377 -9.19 -6.98 -18.13
CA SER A 377 -8.22 -7.95 -18.67
C SER A 377 -7.44 -8.69 -17.57
N LEU A 378 -7.16 -8.01 -16.45
CA LEU A 378 -6.54 -8.63 -15.30
C LEU A 378 -7.59 -9.34 -14.43
N ALA A 379 -8.75 -8.72 -14.19
CA ALA A 379 -9.80 -9.27 -13.33
C ALA A 379 -10.36 -10.62 -13.80
N ILE A 380 -10.36 -10.89 -15.12
CA ILE A 380 -10.80 -12.17 -15.70
C ILE A 380 -9.65 -13.17 -15.89
N ALA A 381 -8.42 -12.79 -15.52
CA ALA A 381 -7.26 -13.64 -15.76
C ALA A 381 -7.34 -14.95 -15.00
N LYS A 382 -6.87 -16.02 -15.66
CA LYS A 382 -6.61 -17.32 -15.05
C LYS A 382 -5.12 -17.58 -15.14
N PHE A 383 -4.51 -17.97 -14.02
CA PHE A 383 -3.06 -18.07 -13.94
C PHE A 383 -2.64 -19.24 -13.03
N PRO A 384 -1.44 -19.83 -13.25
CA PRO A 384 -0.91 -20.89 -12.41
C PRO A 384 -0.71 -20.43 -10.95
N ASP A 385 -0.87 -21.35 -10.01
CA ASP A 385 -0.49 -21.15 -8.60
C ASP A 385 1.00 -20.79 -8.49
N ASP A 386 1.35 -19.90 -7.57
CA ASP A 386 2.71 -19.41 -7.29
C ASP A 386 3.36 -18.62 -8.45
N ILE A 387 2.58 -18.09 -9.40
CA ILE A 387 3.12 -17.21 -10.44
C ILE A 387 3.53 -15.85 -9.87
N GLY A 388 4.63 -15.30 -10.35
CA GLY A 388 5.03 -13.94 -9.97
C GLY A 388 4.09 -12.88 -10.53
N GLY A 389 3.67 -11.91 -9.69
CA GLY A 389 2.76 -10.84 -10.10
C GLY A 389 3.27 -9.99 -11.28
N SER A 390 4.59 -9.90 -11.48
CA SER A 390 5.18 -9.22 -12.64
C SER A 390 4.84 -9.86 -13.99
N VAL A 391 4.45 -11.12 -14.00
CA VAL A 391 4.04 -11.81 -15.24
C VAL A 391 2.64 -11.36 -15.64
N ILE A 392 1.72 -11.26 -14.69
CA ILE A 392 0.32 -10.91 -14.96
C ILE A 392 0.08 -9.40 -15.01
N ASP A 393 0.95 -8.56 -14.44
CA ASP A 393 0.92 -7.10 -14.58
C ASP A 393 0.83 -6.66 -16.06
N THR A 394 1.52 -7.38 -16.92
CA THR A 394 1.52 -7.13 -18.38
C THR A 394 0.12 -7.24 -19.00
N LEU A 395 -0.79 -8.05 -18.44
CA LEU A 395 -2.16 -8.20 -18.98
C LEU A 395 -2.93 -6.86 -18.96
N ALA A 396 -2.81 -6.11 -17.88
CA ALA A 396 -3.41 -4.79 -17.76
C ALA A 396 -2.69 -3.76 -18.63
N ARG A 397 -1.35 -3.67 -18.54
CA ARG A 397 -0.56 -2.68 -19.30
C ARG A 397 -0.69 -2.86 -20.80
N ALA A 398 -0.71 -4.08 -21.30
CA ALA A 398 -0.84 -4.37 -22.72
C ALA A 398 -2.11 -3.78 -23.34
N GLN A 399 -3.20 -3.61 -22.57
CA GLN A 399 -4.41 -2.97 -23.07
C GLN A 399 -4.20 -1.48 -23.32
N LEU A 400 -3.46 -0.78 -22.45
CA LEU A 400 -3.14 0.64 -22.58
C LEU A 400 -2.06 0.90 -23.65
N TRP A 401 -1.05 0.04 -23.75
CA TRP A 401 0.02 0.16 -24.75
C TRP A 401 -0.50 0.15 -26.19
N LYS A 402 -1.64 -0.53 -26.46
CA LYS A 402 -2.31 -0.48 -27.77
C LYS A 402 -2.66 0.95 -28.22
N TYR A 403 -2.80 1.85 -27.25
CA TYR A 403 -3.16 3.26 -27.46
C TYR A 403 -2.01 4.22 -27.15
N GLY A 404 -0.79 3.69 -26.94
CA GLY A 404 0.38 4.50 -26.57
C GLY A 404 0.29 5.09 -25.15
N LYS A 405 -0.53 4.50 -24.26
CA LYS A 405 -0.74 4.96 -22.88
C LYS A 405 -0.01 4.06 -21.89
N GLU A 406 0.41 4.64 -20.76
CA GLU A 406 1.15 3.96 -19.69
C GLU A 406 0.88 4.64 -18.35
N TYR A 407 1.10 3.93 -17.23
CA TYR A 407 1.10 4.47 -15.88
C TYR A 407 2.36 4.05 -15.12
N LYS A 408 2.78 4.88 -14.14
CA LYS A 408 4.09 4.77 -13.48
C LYS A 408 4.05 4.08 -12.12
N HIS A 409 2.89 3.58 -11.69
CA HIS A 409 2.71 2.83 -10.43
C HIS A 409 2.51 1.33 -10.67
N GLY A 410 2.40 0.53 -9.60
CA GLY A 410 2.02 -0.88 -9.69
C GLY A 410 0.59 -1.06 -10.19
N THR A 411 0.26 -2.22 -10.75
CA THR A 411 -1.11 -2.57 -11.12
C THR A 411 -1.90 -3.12 -9.94
N GLY A 412 -1.20 -3.56 -8.88
CA GLY A 412 -1.82 -4.04 -7.67
C GLY A 412 -0.81 -4.38 -6.58
N HIS A 413 -1.29 -4.43 -5.35
CA HIS A 413 -0.53 -4.75 -4.14
C HIS A 413 -1.34 -5.64 -3.20
N GLY A 414 -0.67 -6.35 -2.30
CA GLY A 414 -1.35 -7.05 -1.22
C GLY A 414 -1.96 -6.08 -0.21
N VAL A 415 -2.96 -6.54 0.53
CA VAL A 415 -3.66 -5.76 1.56
C VAL A 415 -3.67 -6.52 2.87
N GLY A 416 -3.33 -5.83 3.97
CA GLY A 416 -3.34 -6.37 5.32
C GLY A 416 -4.76 -6.44 5.91
N HIS A 417 -4.99 -7.37 6.81
CA HIS A 417 -6.25 -7.49 7.53
C HIS A 417 -6.22 -6.62 8.79
N PHE A 418 -6.98 -5.53 8.80
CA PHE A 418 -6.90 -4.48 9.82
C PHE A 418 -5.43 -4.12 10.12
N ALA A 419 -4.72 -3.77 9.03
CA ALA A 419 -3.29 -3.51 9.00
C ALA A 419 -2.94 -2.55 7.86
N ASN A 420 -1.70 -2.62 7.32
CA ASN A 420 -1.28 -1.79 6.19
C ASN A 420 -2.14 -2.04 4.95
N VAL A 421 -2.61 -0.98 4.32
CA VAL A 421 -3.28 -1.07 3.01
C VAL A 421 -2.32 -1.64 1.97
N HIS A 422 -1.05 -1.23 1.99
CA HIS A 422 0.01 -1.82 1.17
C HIS A 422 0.75 -2.91 1.96
N GLU A 423 0.44 -4.17 1.70
CA GLU A 423 1.05 -5.31 2.38
C GLU A 423 1.83 -6.20 1.40
N GLY A 424 3.13 -6.44 1.70
CA GLY A 424 3.92 -7.47 1.01
C GLY A 424 3.55 -8.90 1.43
N PRO A 425 4.28 -9.93 0.90
CA PRO A 425 5.54 -9.85 0.17
C PRO A 425 5.40 -9.89 -1.36
N PHE A 426 4.18 -9.77 -1.88
CA PHE A 426 3.88 -9.80 -3.29
C PHE A 426 3.27 -8.47 -3.78
N SER A 427 3.31 -8.25 -5.08
CA SER A 427 2.58 -7.19 -5.78
C SER A 427 2.36 -7.58 -7.24
N ILE A 428 1.38 -6.98 -7.88
CA ILE A 428 1.20 -7.05 -9.33
C ILE A 428 1.83 -5.79 -9.92
N SER A 429 3.09 -5.89 -10.34
CA SER A 429 3.88 -4.74 -10.81
C SER A 429 5.02 -5.21 -11.71
N PRO A 430 5.68 -4.33 -12.51
CA PRO A 430 6.84 -4.71 -13.31
C PRO A 430 8.03 -5.19 -12.49
N ARG A 431 8.07 -4.92 -11.18
CA ARG A 431 9.15 -5.36 -10.29
C ARG A 431 9.01 -6.85 -9.97
N LYS A 432 10.12 -7.56 -9.99
CA LYS A 432 10.13 -8.98 -9.59
C LYS A 432 9.93 -9.11 -8.09
N ASN A 433 8.90 -9.86 -7.69
CA ASN A 433 8.62 -10.19 -6.30
C ASN A 433 9.35 -11.46 -5.86
N ILE A 434 9.48 -11.63 -4.53
CA ILE A 434 10.07 -12.83 -3.93
C ILE A 434 9.03 -13.95 -3.90
N SER A 435 7.78 -13.62 -3.52
CA SER A 435 6.68 -14.58 -3.40
C SER A 435 5.75 -14.51 -4.59
N GLY A 436 5.26 -15.67 -5.04
CA GLY A 436 4.23 -15.79 -6.05
C GLY A 436 2.83 -15.61 -5.47
N LEU A 437 1.86 -15.48 -6.35
CA LEU A 437 0.45 -15.32 -6.00
C LEU A 437 -0.15 -16.68 -5.60
N LYS A 438 -0.89 -16.71 -4.48
CA LYS A 438 -1.47 -17.92 -3.90
C LYS A 438 -2.94 -17.73 -3.55
N GLU A 439 -3.68 -18.84 -3.50
CA GLU A 439 -5.06 -18.86 -2.99
C GLU A 439 -5.14 -18.26 -1.58
N GLY A 440 -6.18 -17.48 -1.30
CA GLY A 440 -6.40 -16.78 -0.03
C GLY A 440 -5.66 -15.45 0.13
N MET A 441 -4.87 -15.04 -0.85
CA MET A 441 -4.30 -13.68 -0.88
C MET A 441 -5.36 -12.66 -1.31
N VAL A 442 -5.26 -11.45 -0.77
CA VAL A 442 -6.08 -10.28 -1.15
C VAL A 442 -5.18 -9.26 -1.82
N THR A 443 -5.57 -8.78 -3.00
CA THR A 443 -4.78 -7.83 -3.81
C THR A 443 -5.67 -6.76 -4.44
N SER A 444 -5.10 -5.57 -4.72
CA SER A 444 -5.73 -4.58 -5.59
C SER A 444 -5.55 -4.93 -7.07
N ILE A 445 -6.45 -4.42 -7.92
CA ILE A 445 -6.32 -4.30 -9.37
C ILE A 445 -6.66 -2.85 -9.72
N GLU A 446 -5.65 -2.02 -10.00
CA GLU A 446 -5.75 -0.56 -10.04
C GLU A 446 -5.05 0.12 -11.24
N PRO A 447 -5.21 -0.34 -12.48
CA PRO A 447 -4.63 0.38 -13.62
C PRO A 447 -5.15 1.81 -13.71
N GLY A 448 -4.33 2.71 -14.26
CA GLY A 448 -4.69 4.11 -14.42
C GLY A 448 -4.12 4.75 -15.68
N TYR A 449 -4.54 5.99 -15.94
CA TYR A 449 -3.97 6.87 -16.96
C TYR A 449 -4.05 8.31 -16.46
N TYR A 450 -2.95 9.03 -16.55
CA TYR A 450 -2.80 10.37 -16.00
C TYR A 450 -2.27 11.32 -17.06
N LEU A 451 -3.08 12.31 -17.43
CA LEU A 451 -2.73 13.34 -18.41
C LEU A 451 -2.48 14.66 -17.67
N GLU A 452 -1.19 14.98 -17.48
CA GLU A 452 -0.74 16.14 -16.72
C GLU A 452 -1.43 17.44 -17.19
N GLY A 453 -1.91 18.23 -16.22
CA GLY A 453 -2.64 19.47 -16.45
C GLY A 453 -4.05 19.30 -17.02
N GLN A 454 -4.60 18.07 -17.05
CA GLN A 454 -5.93 17.81 -17.58
C GLN A 454 -6.79 16.92 -16.68
N TYR A 455 -6.47 15.62 -16.53
CA TYR A 455 -7.24 14.67 -15.74
C TYR A 455 -6.45 13.41 -15.37
N GLY A 456 -6.91 12.72 -14.35
CA GLY A 456 -6.49 11.35 -14.02
C GLY A 456 -7.66 10.38 -14.03
N ILE A 457 -7.38 9.14 -14.39
CA ILE A 457 -8.32 8.02 -14.38
C ILE A 457 -7.66 6.85 -13.69
N ARG A 458 -8.30 6.29 -12.67
CA ARG A 458 -7.98 5.01 -12.04
C ARG A 458 -9.26 4.26 -11.76
N ILE A 459 -9.25 2.97 -11.99
CA ILE A 459 -10.36 2.06 -11.65
C ILE A 459 -9.76 0.93 -10.84
N GLU A 460 -10.20 0.82 -9.61
CA GLU A 460 -9.65 -0.13 -8.67
C GLU A 460 -10.72 -0.95 -7.96
N ASN A 461 -10.44 -2.24 -7.84
CA ASN A 461 -11.12 -3.15 -6.91
C ASN A 461 -10.08 -3.93 -6.11
N LEU A 462 -10.38 -4.20 -4.84
CA LEU A 462 -9.77 -5.32 -4.14
C LEU A 462 -10.43 -6.62 -4.56
N VAL A 463 -9.61 -7.66 -4.67
CA VAL A 463 -10.02 -8.99 -5.07
C VAL A 463 -9.37 -10.07 -4.19
N GLU A 464 -10.10 -11.15 -3.92
CA GLU A 464 -9.57 -12.38 -3.32
C GLU A 464 -9.02 -13.28 -4.44
N ILE A 465 -7.86 -13.88 -4.24
CA ILE A 465 -7.32 -14.90 -5.14
C ILE A 465 -7.93 -16.24 -4.76
N VAL A 466 -8.66 -16.84 -5.70
CA VAL A 466 -9.41 -18.09 -5.49
C VAL A 466 -9.07 -19.13 -6.55
N ARG A 467 -9.36 -20.41 -6.28
CA ARG A 467 -9.26 -21.46 -7.30
C ARG A 467 -10.35 -21.28 -8.37
N GLY A 468 -9.96 -21.48 -9.62
CA GLY A 468 -10.90 -21.47 -10.74
C GLY A 468 -11.72 -22.77 -10.83
N ASP A 469 -13.03 -22.66 -11.00
CA ASP A 469 -13.99 -23.77 -10.96
C ASP A 469 -13.70 -24.94 -11.93
N ASN A 470 -13.05 -24.67 -13.06
CA ASN A 470 -12.88 -25.65 -14.13
C ASN A 470 -11.42 -26.08 -14.38
N TYR A 471 -10.47 -25.60 -13.57
CA TYR A 471 -9.04 -25.86 -13.78
C TYR A 471 -8.34 -26.08 -12.45
N GLN A 472 -8.08 -27.32 -12.08
CA GLN A 472 -7.56 -27.73 -10.76
C GLN A 472 -6.26 -27.02 -10.32
N ASN A 473 -5.47 -26.47 -11.26
CA ASN A 473 -4.19 -25.83 -10.98
C ASN A 473 -4.15 -24.36 -11.39
N MET A 474 -5.31 -23.73 -11.60
CA MET A 474 -5.39 -22.33 -11.99
C MET A 474 -6.11 -21.53 -10.92
N LEU A 475 -5.57 -20.36 -10.65
CA LEU A 475 -6.16 -19.33 -9.80
C LEU A 475 -6.85 -18.28 -10.67
N THR A 476 -7.76 -17.55 -10.05
CA THR A 476 -8.47 -16.40 -10.63
C THR A 476 -8.81 -15.40 -9.52
N PHE A 477 -9.47 -14.31 -9.86
CA PHE A 477 -9.84 -13.26 -8.95
C PHE A 477 -11.36 -13.25 -8.67
N ALA A 478 -11.74 -13.12 -7.39
CA ALA A 478 -13.12 -12.89 -6.95
C ALA A 478 -13.22 -11.46 -6.39
N PRO A 479 -14.13 -10.61 -6.90
CA PRO A 479 -14.26 -9.22 -6.42
C PRO A 479 -14.67 -9.16 -4.95
N LEU A 480 -13.99 -8.32 -4.18
CA LEU A 480 -14.36 -7.91 -2.82
C LEU A 480 -15.04 -6.55 -2.84
N THR A 481 -14.50 -5.59 -3.59
CA THR A 481 -15.05 -4.23 -3.72
C THR A 481 -16.45 -4.24 -4.34
N LEU A 482 -17.40 -3.57 -3.68
CA LEU A 482 -18.81 -3.53 -4.05
C LEU A 482 -19.28 -2.09 -4.33
N VAL A 483 -18.74 -1.48 -5.39
CA VAL A 483 -19.05 -0.11 -5.81
C VAL A 483 -19.27 -0.08 -7.32
N PRO A 484 -20.36 0.52 -7.83
CA PRO A 484 -20.61 0.57 -9.27
C PRO A 484 -19.51 1.38 -9.99
N ILE A 485 -19.21 0.96 -11.23
CA ILE A 485 -18.34 1.68 -12.16
C ILE A 485 -19.21 2.65 -12.97
N ASP A 486 -18.81 3.90 -13.09
CA ASP A 486 -19.62 4.95 -13.71
C ASP A 486 -19.83 4.73 -15.23
N LYS A 487 -21.02 4.26 -15.59
CA LYS A 487 -21.38 3.96 -16.99
C LYS A 487 -21.40 5.19 -17.90
N ARG A 488 -21.57 6.40 -17.34
CA ARG A 488 -21.57 7.66 -18.10
C ARG A 488 -20.24 7.94 -18.77
N LEU A 489 -19.14 7.35 -18.24
CA LEU A 489 -17.78 7.45 -18.75
C LEU A 489 -17.42 6.34 -19.73
N ILE A 490 -18.31 5.42 -20.04
CA ILE A 490 -18.01 4.27 -20.90
C ILE A 490 -18.39 4.57 -22.36
N ASN A 491 -17.41 4.45 -23.24
CA ASN A 491 -17.66 4.32 -24.68
C ASN A 491 -17.90 2.84 -25.00
N THR A 492 -19.17 2.45 -25.10
CA THR A 492 -19.58 1.05 -25.29
C THR A 492 -19.06 0.43 -26.60
N TYR A 493 -18.76 1.25 -27.64
CA TYR A 493 -18.21 0.77 -28.89
C TYR A 493 -16.79 0.22 -28.76
N LEU A 494 -16.07 0.58 -27.70
CA LEU A 494 -14.72 0.08 -27.43
C LEU A 494 -14.70 -1.25 -26.67
N LEU A 495 -15.82 -1.65 -26.05
CA LEU A 495 -15.94 -2.89 -25.28
C LEU A 495 -16.32 -4.06 -26.19
N ASN A 496 -15.63 -5.17 -26.06
CA ASN A 496 -16.05 -6.44 -26.65
C ASN A 496 -17.13 -7.11 -25.76
N LYS A 497 -17.68 -8.24 -26.23
CA LYS A 497 -18.78 -8.92 -25.52
C LYS A 497 -18.32 -9.47 -24.16
N GLU A 498 -17.13 -10.05 -24.05
CA GLU A 498 -16.60 -10.58 -22.79
C GLU A 498 -16.42 -9.49 -21.73
N GLU A 499 -15.95 -8.31 -22.14
CA GLU A 499 -15.78 -7.14 -21.27
C GLU A 499 -17.13 -6.58 -20.80
N GLN A 500 -18.15 -6.53 -21.70
CA GLN A 500 -19.50 -6.13 -21.33
C GLN A 500 -20.15 -7.13 -20.38
N ASP A 501 -19.99 -8.43 -20.62
CA ASP A 501 -20.55 -9.51 -19.77
C ASP A 501 -19.90 -9.47 -18.38
N TRP A 502 -18.59 -9.24 -18.29
CA TRP A 502 -17.93 -9.07 -17.00
C TRP A 502 -18.48 -7.88 -16.24
N LEU A 503 -18.58 -6.71 -16.87
CA LEU A 503 -19.09 -5.50 -16.21
C LEU A 503 -20.54 -5.66 -15.74
N ASN A 504 -21.39 -6.24 -16.57
CA ASN A 504 -22.79 -6.51 -16.22
C ASN A 504 -22.87 -7.49 -15.03
N SER A 505 -22.05 -8.53 -15.01
CA SER A 505 -21.98 -9.50 -13.92
C SER A 505 -21.46 -8.87 -12.63
N TYR A 506 -20.44 -8.01 -12.71
CA TYR A 506 -19.93 -7.24 -11.58
C TYR A 506 -20.99 -6.29 -11.01
N HIS A 507 -21.67 -5.52 -11.86
CA HIS A 507 -22.76 -4.63 -11.43
C HIS A 507 -23.93 -5.42 -10.81
N GLN A 508 -24.28 -6.58 -11.34
CA GLN A 508 -25.29 -7.44 -10.74
C GLN A 508 -24.88 -7.91 -9.34
N LEU A 509 -23.60 -8.30 -9.16
CA LEU A 509 -23.05 -8.66 -7.84
C LEU A 509 -23.16 -7.50 -6.85
N VAL A 510 -22.77 -6.27 -7.25
CA VAL A 510 -22.88 -5.07 -6.42
C VAL A 510 -24.32 -4.84 -5.98
N TYR A 511 -25.25 -4.86 -6.94
CA TYR A 511 -26.67 -4.67 -6.64
C TYR A 511 -27.20 -5.74 -5.69
N ASP A 512 -26.94 -7.01 -5.94
CA ASP A 512 -27.45 -8.11 -5.13
C ASP A 512 -26.92 -8.11 -3.70
N LYS A 513 -25.69 -7.68 -3.50
CA LYS A 513 -25.07 -7.59 -2.17
C LYS A 513 -25.55 -6.40 -1.35
N LEU A 514 -25.89 -5.27 -1.99
CA LEU A 514 -26.18 -4.03 -1.28
C LEU A 514 -27.66 -3.63 -1.24
N LYS A 515 -28.49 -4.09 -2.19
CA LYS A 515 -29.89 -3.65 -2.37
C LYS A 515 -30.77 -3.68 -1.12
N ASP A 516 -30.55 -4.66 -0.24
CA ASP A 516 -31.39 -4.85 0.95
C ASP A 516 -30.86 -4.11 2.18
N LEU A 517 -29.71 -3.48 2.06
CA LEU A 517 -29.07 -2.63 3.08
C LEU A 517 -29.33 -1.14 2.86
N LEU A 518 -29.97 -0.78 1.73
CA LEU A 518 -30.17 0.59 1.31
C LEU A 518 -31.64 1.02 1.46
N PRO A 519 -31.91 2.30 1.79
CA PRO A 519 -33.23 2.89 1.67
C PRO A 519 -33.77 2.75 0.23
N VAL A 520 -35.11 2.74 0.08
CA VAL A 520 -35.79 2.51 -1.22
C VAL A 520 -35.27 3.42 -2.34
N GLU A 521 -35.03 4.68 -2.04
CA GLU A 521 -34.53 5.68 -3.00
C GLU A 521 -33.14 5.31 -3.52
N LEU A 522 -32.20 4.99 -2.62
CA LEU A 522 -30.85 4.57 -2.98
C LEU A 522 -30.84 3.21 -3.69
N LYS A 523 -31.71 2.29 -3.28
CA LYS A 523 -31.89 1.00 -3.96
C LYS A 523 -32.31 1.18 -5.41
N ASN A 524 -33.24 2.10 -5.69
CA ASN A 524 -33.70 2.39 -7.06
C ASN A 524 -32.59 3.03 -7.88
N TRP A 525 -31.86 3.98 -7.31
CA TRP A 525 -30.67 4.59 -7.94
C TRP A 525 -29.58 3.53 -8.24
N LEU A 526 -29.29 2.66 -7.27
CA LEU A 526 -28.29 1.59 -7.46
C LEU A 526 -28.72 0.61 -8.56
N ALA A 527 -30.05 0.30 -8.65
CA ALA A 527 -30.59 -0.54 -9.72
C ALA A 527 -30.33 0.07 -11.11
N GLU A 528 -30.47 1.40 -11.25
CA GLU A 528 -30.16 2.12 -12.50
C GLU A 528 -28.66 2.16 -12.75
N ALA A 529 -27.85 2.52 -11.75
CA ALA A 529 -26.40 2.56 -11.86
C ALA A 529 -25.82 1.19 -12.25
N CYS A 530 -26.38 0.10 -11.74
CA CYS A 530 -25.97 -1.28 -12.03
C CYS A 530 -26.73 -1.94 -13.18
N SER A 531 -27.64 -1.25 -13.89
CA SER A 531 -28.36 -1.84 -15.02
C SER A 531 -27.40 -2.23 -16.14
N PRO A 532 -27.65 -3.31 -16.89
CA PRO A 532 -26.81 -3.75 -17.99
C PRO A 532 -26.53 -2.65 -19.03
N LEU A 533 -25.35 -2.74 -19.67
CA LEU A 533 -24.99 -1.89 -20.81
C LEU A 533 -25.78 -2.27 -22.05
#